data_99962d58d8821ead3cfeb907a8f0affa
#
_entry.id   99962d58d8821ead3cfeb907a8f0affa
#
_cell.length_a   1.000
_cell.length_b   1.000
_cell.length_c   1.000
_cell.angle_alpha   90.00
_cell.angle_beta   90.00
_cell.angle_gamma   90.00
#
_symmetry.space_group_name_H-M   'P 1'
#
loop_
_entity.id
_entity.type
_entity.pdbx_description
1 polymer ?
#
loop_
_entity_poly.entity_id
_entity_poly.type
_entity_poly.pdbx_seq_one_letter_code
_entity_poly.pdbx_strand_id
1 'polypeptide(L)'
;VDWGYGGEFEKWIETENHFTNTLVDRIVTGYPRDNAKEMEQSYGYLDDMIDTAEIFHLWVIEGDKKLAEEIPFHKIGLNVLWTDDVTPYKKRKVRILNGAHTMTVLAAHLAGLETVKEEIIPTLDLPKNELEQFANDVIERFKNPFIKHYLLSIALNSVSKYKVRVLPSVLEYIKEKNCEPKRLVFSLAALIA
;
A
#
# COMPACT_ATOMS: atom_id res chain seq x y z
N VAL A 1 -0.20 -27.90 -8.96
CA VAL A 1 -0.84 -28.51 -10.15
C VAL A 1 0.28 -29.07 -11.00
N ASP A 2 0.33 -30.37 -11.19
CA ASP A 2 1.29 -31.02 -12.08
C ASP A 2 0.83 -30.82 -13.53
N TRP A 3 1.58 -30.05 -14.29
CA TRP A 3 1.31 -29.78 -15.71
C TRP A 3 1.94 -30.81 -16.63
N GLY A 4 2.62 -31.83 -16.09
CA GLY A 4 3.24 -32.92 -16.84
C GLY A 4 4.49 -32.55 -17.65
N TYR A 5 5.12 -31.41 -17.36
CA TYR A 5 6.33 -30.96 -18.07
C TYR A 5 7.63 -31.68 -17.64
N GLY A 6 7.58 -32.45 -16.54
CA GLY A 6 8.70 -33.23 -16.05
C GLY A 6 9.77 -32.43 -15.30
N GLY A 7 10.68 -33.17 -14.66
CA GLY A 7 11.69 -32.59 -13.76
C GLY A 7 12.76 -31.74 -14.44
N GLU A 8 13.00 -31.88 -15.73
CA GLU A 8 13.95 -31.02 -16.47
C GLU A 8 13.43 -29.59 -16.61
N PHE A 9 12.14 -29.43 -16.87
CA PHE A 9 11.51 -28.10 -16.94
C PHE A 9 11.46 -27.43 -15.55
N GLU A 10 11.14 -28.20 -14.52
CA GLU A 10 11.17 -27.70 -13.14
C GLU A 10 12.57 -27.23 -12.75
N LYS A 11 13.59 -28.02 -13.05
CA LYS A 11 14.99 -27.67 -12.85
C LYS A 11 15.37 -26.38 -13.62
N TRP A 12 14.95 -26.26 -14.87
CA TRP A 12 15.22 -25.09 -15.68
C TRP A 12 14.56 -23.83 -15.07
N ILE A 13 13.31 -23.92 -14.60
CA ILE A 13 12.65 -22.83 -13.90
C ILE A 13 13.48 -22.38 -12.69
N GLU A 14 13.91 -23.31 -11.86
CA GLU A 14 14.64 -22.99 -10.62
C GLU A 14 16.07 -22.48 -10.86
N THR A 15 16.73 -22.90 -11.96
CA THR A 15 18.13 -22.52 -12.20
C THR A 15 18.29 -21.31 -13.11
N GLU A 16 17.39 -21.09 -14.06
CA GLU A 16 17.53 -20.05 -15.09
C GLU A 16 16.59 -18.85 -14.86
N ASN A 17 15.82 -18.86 -13.77
CA ASN A 17 14.92 -17.77 -13.45
C ASN A 17 15.19 -17.24 -12.04
N HIS A 18 14.93 -15.95 -11.87
CA HIS A 18 15.02 -15.29 -10.56
C HIS A 18 13.64 -14.87 -10.09
N PHE A 19 13.13 -15.54 -9.05
CA PHE A 19 11.87 -15.20 -8.41
C PHE A 19 12.15 -14.28 -7.22
N THR A 20 11.90 -13.00 -7.39
CA THR A 20 12.18 -12.00 -6.38
C THR A 20 10.92 -11.62 -5.62
N ASN A 21 11.09 -11.43 -4.30
CA ASN A 21 10.07 -10.81 -3.48
C ASN A 21 10.12 -9.30 -3.69
N THR A 22 8.97 -8.60 -3.63
CA THR A 22 8.95 -7.17 -3.95
C THR A 22 7.91 -6.41 -3.13
N LEU A 23 8.12 -5.10 -3.00
CA LEU A 23 7.16 -4.13 -2.48
C LEU A 23 7.04 -2.98 -3.45
N VAL A 24 5.81 -2.66 -3.85
CA VAL A 24 5.49 -1.41 -4.54
C VAL A 24 4.72 -0.50 -3.58
N ASP A 25 5.13 0.75 -3.49
CA ASP A 25 4.45 1.79 -2.73
C ASP A 25 4.18 2.99 -3.63
N ARG A 26 2.94 3.11 -4.07
CA ARG A 26 2.38 4.22 -4.83
C ARG A 26 0.88 4.25 -4.61
N ILE A 27 0.31 5.42 -4.35
CA ILE A 27 -1.13 5.59 -4.27
C ILE A 27 -1.67 5.71 -5.70
N VAL A 28 -2.58 4.80 -6.05
CA VAL A 28 -3.29 4.75 -7.34
C VAL A 28 -4.77 4.74 -7.03
N THR A 29 -5.53 5.67 -7.61
CA THR A 29 -6.92 5.93 -7.23
C THR A 29 -7.95 5.37 -8.20
N GLY A 30 -7.51 4.78 -9.30
CA GLY A 30 -8.37 4.21 -10.31
C GLY A 30 -8.85 5.25 -11.34
N TYR A 31 -9.82 4.85 -12.15
CA TYR A 31 -10.35 5.68 -13.24
C TYR A 31 -10.94 7.00 -12.73
N PRO A 32 -10.49 8.16 -13.23
CA PRO A 32 -10.89 9.49 -12.76
C PRO A 32 -12.25 9.91 -13.33
N ARG A 33 -13.33 9.31 -12.86
CA ARG A 33 -14.69 9.46 -13.41
C ARG A 33 -15.13 10.90 -13.62
N ASP A 34 -14.72 11.80 -12.73
CA ASP A 34 -15.11 13.21 -12.77
C ASP A 34 -14.37 14.01 -13.85
N ASN A 35 -13.15 13.60 -14.20
CA ASN A 35 -12.22 14.38 -15.02
C ASN A 35 -11.74 13.62 -16.28
N ALA A 36 -12.17 12.38 -16.49
CA ALA A 36 -11.69 11.55 -17.58
C ALA A 36 -11.83 12.21 -18.96
N LYS A 37 -13.00 12.80 -19.23
CA LYS A 37 -13.27 13.48 -20.51
C LYS A 37 -12.37 14.69 -20.76
N GLU A 38 -12.09 15.47 -19.71
CA GLU A 38 -11.18 16.61 -19.80
C GLU A 38 -9.74 16.16 -20.07
N MET A 39 -9.33 15.09 -19.42
CA MET A 39 -8.01 14.46 -19.64
C MET A 39 -7.88 13.92 -21.06
N GLU A 40 -8.87 13.21 -21.57
CA GLU A 40 -8.93 12.71 -22.95
C GLU A 40 -8.84 13.84 -23.98
N GLN A 41 -9.57 14.93 -23.75
CA GLN A 41 -9.47 16.11 -24.60
C GLN A 41 -8.06 16.71 -24.60
N SER A 42 -7.42 16.78 -23.44
CA SER A 42 -6.06 17.30 -23.32
C SER A 42 -5.02 16.39 -23.99
N TYR A 43 -5.24 15.09 -23.99
CA TYR A 43 -4.34 14.11 -24.63
C TYR A 43 -4.60 13.98 -26.14
N GLY A 44 -5.79 14.32 -26.58
CA GLY A 44 -6.20 14.22 -27.99
C GLY A 44 -6.56 12.79 -28.45
N TYR A 45 -6.80 11.87 -27.52
CA TYR A 45 -7.28 10.51 -27.78
C TYR A 45 -8.22 10.03 -26.68
N LEU A 46 -9.03 9.01 -26.97
CA LEU A 46 -9.90 8.33 -26.01
C LEU A 46 -9.15 7.20 -25.35
N ASP A 47 -9.32 7.05 -24.04
CA ASP A 47 -8.67 5.99 -23.25
C ASP A 47 -9.55 5.57 -22.06
N ASP A 48 -10.23 4.44 -22.23
CA ASP A 48 -11.09 3.88 -21.18
C ASP A 48 -10.29 3.29 -20.00
N MET A 49 -8.96 3.27 -20.09
CA MET A 49 -8.05 2.71 -19.10
C MET A 49 -7.24 3.78 -18.35
N ILE A 50 -7.60 5.05 -18.48
CA ILE A 50 -6.95 6.14 -17.72
C ILE A 50 -6.99 5.81 -16.24
N ASP A 51 -5.85 5.96 -15.58
CA ASP A 51 -5.71 5.88 -14.14
C ASP A 51 -4.94 7.07 -13.59
N THR A 52 -5.18 7.42 -12.35
CA THR A 52 -4.49 8.51 -11.67
C THR A 52 -3.65 7.97 -10.52
N ALA A 53 -2.45 8.52 -10.38
CA ALA A 53 -1.51 8.12 -9.35
C ALA A 53 -0.76 9.34 -8.81
N GLU A 54 -0.27 9.21 -7.57
CA GLU A 54 0.65 10.19 -7.01
C GLU A 54 2.00 10.19 -7.73
N ILE A 55 2.74 11.29 -7.64
CA ILE A 55 4.10 11.39 -8.19
C ILE A 55 5.06 10.49 -7.42
N PHE A 56 4.87 10.37 -6.10
CA PHE A 56 5.68 9.47 -5.29
C PHE A 56 5.58 8.03 -5.79
N HIS A 57 6.70 7.35 -5.83
CA HIS A 57 6.78 5.92 -6.12
C HIS A 57 7.99 5.33 -5.40
N LEU A 58 7.85 4.10 -4.95
CA LEU A 58 8.92 3.30 -4.41
C LEU A 58 8.71 1.85 -4.83
N TRP A 59 9.73 1.27 -5.45
CA TRP A 59 9.78 -0.15 -5.74
C TRP A 59 10.99 -0.78 -5.05
N VAL A 60 10.74 -1.64 -4.08
CA VAL A 60 11.80 -2.38 -3.38
C VAL A 60 11.79 -3.81 -3.90
N ILE A 61 12.95 -4.29 -4.32
CA ILE A 61 13.15 -5.63 -4.89
C ILE A 61 14.15 -6.36 -4.00
N GLU A 62 13.76 -7.55 -3.53
CA GLU A 62 14.64 -8.46 -2.81
C GLU A 62 15.38 -9.34 -3.81
N GLY A 63 16.69 -9.22 -3.88
CA GLY A 63 17.48 -10.00 -4.83
C GLY A 63 18.93 -9.58 -4.89
N ASP A 64 19.72 -10.36 -5.64
CA ASP A 64 21.16 -10.11 -5.83
C ASP A 64 21.39 -8.73 -6.51
N LYS A 65 22.37 -8.01 -6.03
CA LYS A 65 22.82 -6.72 -6.61
C LYS A 65 23.23 -6.84 -8.07
N LYS A 66 23.61 -8.03 -8.54
CA LYS A 66 23.89 -8.26 -9.96
C LYS A 66 22.66 -8.05 -10.84
N LEU A 67 21.47 -8.42 -10.35
CA LEU A 67 20.22 -8.17 -11.06
C LEU A 67 19.91 -6.67 -11.20
N ALA A 68 20.39 -5.85 -10.28
CA ALA A 68 20.27 -4.39 -10.38
C ALA A 68 21.05 -3.79 -11.55
N GLU A 69 22.10 -4.46 -12.03
CA GLU A 69 22.84 -4.04 -13.23
C GLU A 69 22.13 -4.45 -14.51
N GLU A 70 21.40 -5.57 -14.50
CA GLU A 70 20.58 -6.02 -15.65
C GLU A 70 19.29 -5.20 -15.78
N ILE A 71 18.70 -4.77 -14.66
CA ILE A 71 17.48 -3.95 -14.62
C ILE A 71 17.80 -2.61 -13.90
N PRO A 72 18.54 -1.70 -14.54
CA PRO A 72 19.10 -0.53 -13.87
C PRO A 72 18.13 0.65 -13.76
N PHE A 73 16.88 0.43 -13.35
CA PHE A 73 15.87 1.48 -13.23
C PHE A 73 16.27 2.62 -12.28
N HIS A 74 17.09 2.34 -11.26
CA HIS A 74 17.64 3.35 -10.37
C HIS A 74 18.57 4.35 -11.10
N LYS A 75 19.20 3.95 -12.19
CA LYS A 75 20.12 4.83 -12.98
C LYS A 75 19.37 5.88 -13.81
N ILE A 76 18.08 5.68 -14.07
CA ILE A 76 17.24 6.62 -14.82
C ILE A 76 16.35 7.50 -13.93
N GLY A 77 16.65 7.56 -12.63
CA GLY A 77 15.97 8.43 -11.68
C GLY A 77 14.68 7.84 -11.08
N LEU A 78 14.38 6.57 -11.35
CA LEU A 78 13.28 5.89 -10.66
C LEU A 78 13.69 5.48 -9.25
N ASN A 79 12.77 5.63 -8.29
CA ASN A 79 13.01 5.24 -6.89
C ASN A 79 12.85 3.72 -6.73
N VAL A 80 13.86 2.99 -7.20
CA VAL A 80 13.94 1.53 -7.13
C VAL A 80 15.10 1.13 -6.22
N LEU A 81 14.82 0.34 -5.19
CA LEU A 81 15.79 -0.15 -4.22
C LEU A 81 15.95 -1.66 -4.34
N TRP A 82 17.19 -2.11 -4.38
CA TRP A 82 17.54 -3.52 -4.25
C TRP A 82 18.00 -3.80 -2.81
N THR A 83 17.50 -4.89 -2.22
CA THR A 83 17.78 -5.25 -0.82
C THR A 83 17.90 -6.77 -0.67
N ASP A 84 18.60 -7.19 0.36
CA ASP A 84 18.67 -8.60 0.75
C ASP A 84 17.43 -9.05 1.56
N ASP A 85 16.63 -8.09 2.08
CA ASP A 85 15.40 -8.37 2.83
C ASP A 85 14.38 -7.24 2.61
N VAL A 86 13.26 -7.56 1.99
CA VAL A 86 12.14 -6.64 1.76
C VAL A 86 11.21 -6.51 2.97
N THR A 87 11.33 -7.38 3.95
CA THR A 87 10.40 -7.48 5.08
C THR A 87 10.25 -6.18 5.87
N PRO A 88 11.32 -5.43 6.22
CA PRO A 88 11.18 -4.16 6.95
C PRO A 88 10.34 -3.14 6.18
N TYR A 89 10.54 -3.05 4.87
CA TYR A 89 9.78 -2.14 3.98
C TYR A 89 8.30 -2.55 3.89
N LYS A 90 8.02 -3.86 3.74
CA LYS A 90 6.65 -4.40 3.76
C LYS A 90 5.95 -4.11 5.07
N LYS A 91 6.60 -4.42 6.20
CA LYS A 91 6.03 -4.17 7.53
C LYS A 91 5.69 -2.70 7.72
N ARG A 92 6.61 -1.80 7.39
CA ARG A 92 6.40 -0.36 7.51
C ARG A 92 5.22 0.12 6.65
N LYS A 93 5.23 -0.18 5.35
CA LYS A 93 4.14 0.22 4.45
C LYS A 93 2.80 -0.36 4.88
N VAL A 94 2.74 -1.66 5.15
CA VAL A 94 1.48 -2.35 5.49
C VAL A 94 0.93 -1.86 6.82
N ARG A 95 1.76 -1.64 7.84
CA ARG A 95 1.31 -1.22 9.17
C ARG A 95 0.91 0.25 9.20
N ILE A 96 1.67 1.12 8.57
CA ILE A 96 1.43 2.57 8.63
C ILE A 96 0.45 2.98 7.52
N LEU A 97 0.83 2.87 6.24
CA LEU A 97 -0.04 3.31 5.14
C LEU A 97 -1.34 2.49 5.06
N ASN A 98 -1.20 1.20 4.82
CA ASN A 98 -2.38 0.33 4.59
C ASN A 98 -3.16 0.07 5.88
N GLY A 99 -2.47 -0.03 7.01
CA GLY A 99 -3.08 -0.23 8.33
C GLY A 99 -3.89 0.98 8.76
N ALA A 100 -3.33 2.20 8.66
CA ALA A 100 -4.04 3.42 8.97
C ALA A 100 -5.34 3.54 8.15
N HIS A 101 -5.28 3.38 6.83
CA HIS A 101 -6.49 3.37 6.00
C HIS A 101 -7.52 2.35 6.48
N THR A 102 -7.11 1.11 6.70
CA THR A 102 -8.05 0.04 7.09
C THR A 102 -8.66 0.27 8.47
N MET A 103 -7.91 0.93 9.36
CA MET A 103 -8.38 1.21 10.74
C MET A 103 -9.35 2.39 10.81
N THR A 104 -9.12 3.44 10.01
CA THR A 104 -9.83 4.72 10.18
C THR A 104 -11.01 4.88 9.25
N VAL A 105 -10.91 4.37 8.03
CA VAL A 105 -11.90 4.58 6.96
C VAL A 105 -13.33 4.22 7.37
N LEU A 106 -13.54 3.11 8.08
CA LEU A 106 -14.88 2.68 8.47
C LEU A 106 -15.47 3.59 9.54
N ALA A 107 -14.69 3.94 10.56
CA ALA A 107 -15.13 4.84 11.61
C ALA A 107 -15.51 6.21 11.04
N ALA A 108 -14.74 6.68 10.09
CA ALA A 108 -14.98 7.94 9.43
C ALA A 108 -16.19 7.96 8.52
N HIS A 109 -16.34 6.92 7.74
CA HIS A 109 -17.55 6.78 6.94
C HIS A 109 -18.81 6.76 7.82
N LEU A 110 -18.77 6.05 8.95
CA LEU A 110 -19.85 6.07 9.94
C LEU A 110 -20.07 7.46 10.58
N ALA A 111 -19.01 8.28 10.65
CA ALA A 111 -19.09 9.67 11.12
C ALA A 111 -19.57 10.67 10.02
N GLY A 112 -19.88 10.20 8.82
CA GLY A 112 -20.40 11.01 7.72
C GLY A 112 -19.35 11.73 6.88
N LEU A 113 -18.06 11.31 6.98
CA LEU A 113 -17.00 11.85 6.14
C LEU A 113 -16.91 11.10 4.81
N GLU A 114 -16.48 11.75 3.75
CA GLU A 114 -16.44 11.18 2.40
C GLU A 114 -15.02 10.87 1.92
N THR A 115 -14.03 11.64 2.35
CA THR A 115 -12.65 11.53 1.86
C THR A 115 -11.62 11.40 2.98
N VAL A 116 -10.49 10.76 2.66
CA VAL A 116 -9.34 10.62 3.57
C VAL A 116 -8.77 11.98 4.01
N LYS A 117 -8.81 12.98 3.13
CA LYS A 117 -8.30 14.32 3.43
C LYS A 117 -9.05 15.01 4.57
N GLU A 118 -10.37 14.83 4.64
CA GLU A 118 -11.20 15.46 5.67
C GLU A 118 -10.96 14.87 7.04
N GLU A 119 -10.47 13.65 7.09
CA GLU A 119 -10.57 12.79 8.25
C GLU A 119 -9.27 12.42 8.95
N ILE A 120 -8.33 11.84 8.20
CA ILE A 120 -7.16 11.20 8.80
C ILE A 120 -6.17 12.25 9.34
N ILE A 121 -6.09 13.39 8.70
CA ILE A 121 -5.10 14.42 9.00
C ILE A 121 -5.27 15.02 10.43
N PRO A 122 -6.49 15.30 10.92
CA PRO A 122 -6.66 15.83 12.26
C PRO A 122 -6.50 14.81 13.40
N THR A 123 -6.58 13.51 13.11
CA THR A 123 -6.78 12.48 14.15
C THR A 123 -5.58 11.57 14.41
N LEU A 124 -4.52 11.65 13.59
CA LEU A 124 -3.33 10.84 13.78
C LEU A 124 -2.40 11.44 14.84
N ASP A 125 -2.59 10.98 16.08
CA ASP A 125 -1.62 11.17 17.16
C ASP A 125 -0.58 10.03 17.08
N LEU A 126 0.56 10.30 16.44
CA LEU A 126 1.57 9.30 16.12
C LEU A 126 2.70 9.25 17.14
N PRO A 127 3.28 8.09 17.45
CA PRO A 127 4.40 7.97 18.38
C PRO A 127 5.64 8.69 17.88
N LYS A 128 6.31 9.39 18.80
CA LYS A 128 7.52 10.19 18.56
C LYS A 128 8.73 9.28 18.46
N ASN A 129 9.31 9.17 17.28
CA ASN A 129 10.68 8.68 17.01
C ASN A 129 10.89 8.43 15.48
N GLU A 130 11.72 7.49 15.07
CA GLU A 130 12.06 7.22 13.65
C GLU A 130 10.87 6.94 12.72
N LEU A 131 9.71 6.54 13.27
CA LEU A 131 8.47 6.38 12.53
C LEU A 131 7.74 7.70 12.27
N GLU A 132 8.06 8.77 13.03
CA GLU A 132 7.38 10.07 12.90
C GLU A 132 7.63 10.71 11.54
N GLN A 133 8.87 10.66 11.05
CA GLN A 133 9.19 11.20 9.72
C GLN A 133 8.43 10.47 8.63
N PHE A 134 8.45 9.14 8.65
CA PHE A 134 7.71 8.35 7.65
C PHE A 134 6.20 8.56 7.74
N ALA A 135 5.65 8.70 8.94
CA ALA A 135 4.24 8.98 9.13
C ALA A 135 3.86 10.36 8.61
N ASN A 136 4.69 11.37 8.83
CA ASN A 136 4.49 12.71 8.27
C ASN A 136 4.55 12.71 6.75
N ASP A 137 5.49 11.98 6.15
CA ASP A 137 5.58 11.82 4.70
C ASP A 137 4.32 11.15 4.12
N VAL A 138 3.77 10.15 4.82
CA VAL A 138 2.51 9.50 4.44
C VAL A 138 1.32 10.46 4.54
N ILE A 139 1.24 11.27 5.60
CA ILE A 139 0.20 12.28 5.78
C ILE A 139 0.25 13.31 4.64
N GLU A 140 1.43 13.78 4.28
CA GLU A 140 1.58 14.73 3.16
C GLU A 140 1.13 14.13 1.82
N ARG A 141 1.35 12.84 1.61
CA ARG A 141 0.83 12.13 0.42
C ARG A 141 -0.71 12.14 0.37
N PHE A 142 -1.37 12.02 1.51
CA PHE A 142 -2.84 12.10 1.59
C PHE A 142 -3.41 13.51 1.34
N LYS A 143 -2.62 14.54 1.57
CA LYS A 143 -3.02 15.93 1.31
C LYS A 143 -3.02 16.29 -0.18
N ASN A 144 -2.57 15.40 -1.07
CA ASN A 144 -2.48 15.68 -2.50
C ASN A 144 -3.86 16.10 -3.06
N PRO A 145 -4.01 17.35 -3.55
CA PRO A 145 -5.30 17.86 -3.98
C PRO A 145 -5.81 17.25 -5.30
N PHE A 146 -4.91 16.61 -6.06
CA PHE A 146 -5.23 16.00 -7.36
C PHE A 146 -5.72 14.57 -7.25
N ILE A 147 -5.66 13.97 -6.05
CA ILE A 147 -6.03 12.58 -5.80
C ILE A 147 -7.17 12.53 -4.79
N LYS A 148 -8.35 12.15 -5.25
CA LYS A 148 -9.52 11.96 -4.39
C LYS A 148 -9.57 10.51 -3.88
N HIS A 149 -9.31 10.33 -2.60
CA HIS A 149 -9.46 9.05 -1.91
C HIS A 149 -10.83 8.96 -1.26
N TYR A 150 -11.77 8.32 -1.91
CA TYR A 150 -13.09 8.08 -1.34
C TYR A 150 -13.07 6.93 -0.33
N LEU A 151 -13.57 7.20 0.87
CA LEU A 151 -13.57 6.23 1.99
C LEU A 151 -14.32 4.94 1.63
N LEU A 152 -15.45 5.05 0.95
CA LEU A 152 -16.22 3.88 0.53
C LEU A 152 -15.43 2.96 -0.40
N SER A 153 -14.66 3.51 -1.33
CA SER A 153 -13.80 2.71 -2.22
C SER A 153 -12.69 1.99 -1.46
N ILE A 154 -12.16 2.63 -0.41
CA ILE A 154 -11.15 2.02 0.46
C ILE A 154 -11.78 0.96 1.35
N ALA A 155 -13.03 1.16 1.80
CA ALA A 155 -13.77 0.22 2.65
C ALA A 155 -14.13 -1.10 1.95
N LEU A 156 -14.12 -1.15 0.61
CA LEU A 156 -14.37 -2.40 -0.11
C LEU A 156 -13.42 -3.52 0.36
N ASN A 157 -13.99 -4.70 0.61
CA ASN A 157 -13.28 -5.87 1.12
C ASN A 157 -12.62 -5.67 2.50
N SER A 158 -13.21 -4.83 3.37
CA SER A 158 -12.65 -4.45 4.68
C SER A 158 -12.31 -5.65 5.56
N VAL A 159 -13.12 -6.70 5.59
CA VAL A 159 -12.84 -7.91 6.38
C VAL A 159 -11.53 -8.57 5.94
N SER A 160 -11.33 -8.76 4.65
CA SER A 160 -10.09 -9.35 4.12
C SER A 160 -8.89 -8.43 4.36
N LYS A 161 -9.07 -7.13 4.15
CA LYS A 161 -8.03 -6.12 4.42
C LYS A 161 -7.66 -6.09 5.90
N TYR A 162 -8.63 -6.14 6.81
CA TYR A 162 -8.38 -6.18 8.25
C TYR A 162 -7.56 -7.40 8.64
N LYS A 163 -7.95 -8.59 8.15
CA LYS A 163 -7.23 -9.85 8.44
C LYS A 163 -5.77 -9.82 8.05
N VAL A 164 -5.42 -9.21 6.92
CA VAL A 164 -4.03 -9.22 6.42
C VAL A 164 -3.22 -8.00 6.84
N ARG A 165 -3.84 -6.88 7.18
CA ARG A 165 -3.15 -5.60 7.44
C ARG A 165 -3.11 -5.21 8.92
N VAL A 166 -4.17 -5.49 9.67
CA VAL A 166 -4.34 -5.04 11.05
C VAL A 166 -4.20 -6.19 12.04
N LEU A 167 -4.91 -7.29 11.81
CA LEU A 167 -4.93 -8.44 12.74
C LEU A 167 -3.54 -8.98 13.11
N PRO A 168 -2.58 -9.12 12.20
CA PRO A 168 -1.23 -9.56 12.58
C PRO A 168 -0.57 -8.65 13.61
N SER A 169 -0.76 -7.33 13.49
CA SER A 169 -0.24 -6.35 14.44
C SER A 169 -0.95 -6.41 15.80
N VAL A 170 -2.26 -6.70 15.82
CA VAL A 170 -3.03 -6.93 17.05
C VAL A 170 -2.46 -8.14 17.80
N LEU A 171 -2.29 -9.27 17.10
CA LEU A 171 -1.79 -10.50 17.69
C LEU A 171 -0.35 -10.39 18.19
N GLU A 172 0.51 -9.72 17.42
CA GLU A 172 1.90 -9.46 17.82
C GLU A 172 1.95 -8.59 19.09
N TYR A 173 1.16 -7.50 19.14
CA TYR A 173 1.06 -6.64 20.30
C TYR A 173 0.57 -7.39 21.56
N ILE A 174 -0.48 -8.20 21.43
CA ILE A 174 -0.99 -9.01 22.54
C ILE A 174 0.09 -9.97 23.05
N LYS A 175 0.81 -10.62 22.13
CA LYS A 175 1.92 -11.52 22.50
C LYS A 175 3.04 -10.81 23.25
N GLU A 176 3.41 -9.60 22.83
CA GLU A 176 4.51 -8.84 23.43
C GLU A 176 4.13 -8.14 24.74
N LYS A 177 2.92 -7.57 24.81
CA LYS A 177 2.48 -6.70 25.90
C LYS A 177 1.52 -7.38 26.87
N ASN A 178 1.05 -8.58 26.55
CA ASN A 178 0.02 -9.31 27.32
C ASN A 178 -1.24 -8.45 27.62
N CYS A 179 -1.59 -7.57 26.72
CA CYS A 179 -2.81 -6.76 26.77
C CYS A 179 -3.29 -6.40 25.36
N GLU A 180 -4.56 -6.01 25.24
CA GLU A 180 -5.14 -5.64 23.96
C GLU A 180 -4.73 -4.22 23.52
N PRO A 181 -4.39 -4.02 22.23
CA PRO A 181 -4.13 -2.70 21.67
C PRO A 181 -5.46 -1.96 21.44
N LYS A 182 -5.88 -1.14 22.37
CA LYS A 182 -7.20 -0.48 22.39
C LYS A 182 -7.58 0.20 21.06
N ARG A 183 -6.65 0.91 20.42
CA ARG A 183 -6.90 1.62 19.14
C ARG A 183 -7.11 0.65 17.98
N LEU A 184 -6.31 -0.42 17.91
CA LEU A 184 -6.46 -1.44 16.85
C LEU A 184 -7.74 -2.26 17.03
N VAL A 185 -8.13 -2.54 18.28
CA VAL A 185 -9.39 -3.24 18.60
C VAL A 185 -10.60 -2.35 18.32
N PHE A 186 -10.52 -1.03 18.53
CA PHE A 186 -11.57 -0.09 18.15
C PHE A 186 -11.91 -0.18 16.64
N SER A 187 -10.91 -0.34 15.79
CA SER A 187 -11.14 -0.49 14.34
C SER A 187 -11.91 -1.77 13.99
N LEU A 188 -11.80 -2.83 14.80
CA LEU A 188 -12.63 -4.02 14.65
C LEU A 188 -14.10 -3.73 14.99
N ALA A 189 -14.36 -2.95 16.03
CA ALA A 189 -15.71 -2.54 16.38
C ALA A 189 -16.36 -1.74 15.24
N ALA A 190 -15.62 -0.81 14.63
CA ALA A 190 -16.09 -0.04 13.47
C ALA A 190 -16.29 -0.92 12.21
N LEU A 191 -15.62 -2.06 12.11
CA LEU A 191 -15.83 -3.02 11.02
C LEU A 191 -17.13 -3.83 11.21
N ILE A 192 -17.55 -4.03 12.46
CA ILE A 192 -18.75 -4.82 12.79
C ILE A 192 -20.01 -3.95 12.75
N ALA A 193 -19.89 -2.65 13.06
CA ALA A 193 -21.01 -1.69 13.03
C ALA A 193 -21.47 -1.39 11.61
#